data_747917c2fc796a6a1076c400ada7f03a
#
_entry.id   747917c2fc796a6a1076c400ada7f03a
#
_cell.length_a   1.000
_cell.length_b   1.000
_cell.length_c   1.000
_cell.angle_alpha   90.00
_cell.angle_beta   90.00
_cell.angle_gamma   90.00
#
_symmetry.space_group_name_H-M   'P 1'
#
loop_
_entity.id
_entity.type
_entity.pdbx_description
1 polymer ?
#
loop_
_entity_poly.entity_id
_entity_poly.type
_entity_poly.pdbx_seq_one_letter_code
_entity_poly.pdbx_strand_id
1 'polypeptide(L)'
;MQKPAKKVKQKNIPLPVILLVAAVLVGLGVLVYQGVRELSGNPIIKSQDDVPRLSVQEAYQAVRDGKAVLVDTRSAEQFAAQHASGAINLPVDSLETNLAALDPDQWYITYCT
;
A
#
# COMPACT_ATOMS: atom_id res chain seq x y z
N MET A 1 -5.96 -34.42 55.71
CA MET A 1 -7.32 -33.89 55.35
C MET A 1 -7.20 -33.00 54.14
N GLN A 2 -7.54 -33.51 52.94
CA GLN A 2 -7.52 -32.72 51.71
C GLN A 2 -8.89 -32.06 51.54
N LYS A 3 -8.90 -30.73 51.38
CA LYS A 3 -10.11 -29.96 51.04
C LYS A 3 -10.58 -30.29 49.62
N PRO A 4 -11.85 -30.57 49.39
CA PRO A 4 -12.39 -30.84 48.06
C PRO A 4 -12.34 -29.55 47.23
N ALA A 5 -11.79 -29.65 46.01
CA ALA A 5 -11.77 -28.56 45.03
C ALA A 5 -13.20 -28.16 44.63
N LYS A 6 -13.54 -26.87 44.73
CA LYS A 6 -14.83 -26.32 44.29
C LYS A 6 -14.92 -26.48 42.75
N LYS A 7 -15.85 -27.32 42.28
CA LYS A 7 -16.23 -27.40 40.86
C LYS A 7 -16.82 -26.05 40.43
N VAL A 8 -16.11 -25.35 39.57
CA VAL A 8 -16.62 -24.15 38.89
C VAL A 8 -17.75 -24.59 37.96
N LYS A 9 -18.94 -24.09 38.22
CA LYS A 9 -20.15 -24.36 37.42
C LYS A 9 -19.99 -23.62 36.08
N GLN A 10 -19.62 -24.33 35.03
CA GLN A 10 -19.52 -23.78 33.67
C GLN A 10 -20.94 -23.39 33.21
N LYS A 11 -21.20 -22.09 33.06
CA LYS A 11 -22.46 -21.59 32.48
C LYS A 11 -22.40 -21.86 30.97
N ASN A 12 -23.23 -22.80 30.52
CA ASN A 12 -23.38 -23.02 29.08
C ASN A 12 -24.06 -21.80 28.45
N ILE A 13 -23.33 -21.10 27.57
CA ILE A 13 -23.88 -20.00 26.81
C ILE A 13 -24.84 -20.59 25.78
N PRO A 14 -26.11 -20.12 25.68
CA PRO A 14 -27.08 -20.68 24.75
C PRO A 14 -26.62 -20.42 23.30
N LEU A 15 -26.80 -21.41 22.44
CA LEU A 15 -26.39 -21.40 21.04
C LEU A 15 -26.80 -20.12 20.26
N PRO A 16 -28.02 -19.56 20.44
CA PRO A 16 -28.41 -18.33 19.75
C PRO A 16 -27.55 -17.13 20.15
N VAL A 17 -27.04 -17.07 21.38
CA VAL A 17 -26.15 -15.99 21.82
C VAL A 17 -24.78 -16.11 21.14
N ILE A 18 -24.27 -17.32 20.96
CA ILE A 18 -23.00 -17.57 20.24
C ILE A 18 -23.14 -17.16 18.80
N LEU A 19 -24.25 -17.49 18.13
CA LEU A 19 -24.52 -17.12 16.74
C LEU A 19 -24.64 -15.59 16.58
N LEU A 20 -25.27 -14.92 17.52
CA LEU A 20 -25.43 -13.45 17.48
C LEU A 20 -24.10 -12.75 17.66
N VAL A 21 -23.25 -13.19 18.59
CA VAL A 21 -21.90 -12.66 18.79
C VAL A 21 -21.03 -12.89 17.54
N ALA A 22 -21.10 -14.09 16.95
CA ALA A 22 -20.37 -14.40 15.72
C ALA A 22 -20.79 -13.49 14.55
N ALA A 23 -22.10 -13.25 14.38
CA ALA A 23 -22.61 -12.36 13.34
C ALA A 23 -22.13 -10.90 13.53
N VAL A 24 -22.10 -10.41 14.77
CA VAL A 24 -21.60 -9.07 15.10
C VAL A 24 -20.10 -8.97 14.81
N LEU A 25 -19.31 -9.97 15.17
CA LEU A 25 -17.86 -9.98 14.91
C LEU A 25 -17.54 -10.01 13.41
N VAL A 26 -18.30 -10.79 12.62
CA VAL A 26 -18.17 -10.82 11.16
C VAL A 26 -18.54 -9.46 10.56
N GLY A 27 -19.65 -8.86 11.01
CA GLY A 27 -20.07 -7.53 10.54
C GLY A 27 -19.03 -6.44 10.83
N LEU A 28 -18.48 -6.43 12.06
CA LEU A 28 -17.39 -5.53 12.42
C LEU A 28 -16.12 -5.76 11.59
N GLY A 29 -15.77 -7.03 11.35
CA GLY A 29 -14.62 -7.39 10.52
C GLY A 29 -14.77 -6.90 9.09
N VAL A 30 -15.97 -7.01 8.49
CA VAL A 30 -16.26 -6.48 7.15
C VAL A 30 -16.16 -4.95 7.10
N LEU A 31 -16.71 -4.26 8.10
CA LEU A 31 -16.64 -2.78 8.18
C LEU A 31 -15.20 -2.28 8.30
N VAL A 32 -14.39 -2.93 9.16
CA VAL A 32 -12.97 -2.60 9.30
C VAL A 32 -12.21 -2.89 8.00
N TYR A 33 -12.47 -4.03 7.36
CA TYR A 33 -11.84 -4.38 6.09
C TYR A 33 -12.17 -3.38 4.97
N GLN A 34 -13.43 -2.94 4.86
CA GLN A 34 -13.85 -1.92 3.90
C GLN A 34 -13.18 -0.57 4.20
N GLY A 35 -13.15 -0.14 5.46
CA GLY A 35 -12.50 1.11 5.86
C GLY A 35 -10.99 1.12 5.58
N VAL A 36 -10.29 0.02 5.83
CA VAL A 36 -8.85 -0.11 5.50
C VAL A 36 -8.62 -0.11 3.99
N ARG A 37 -9.52 -0.72 3.21
CA ARG A 37 -9.42 -0.74 1.74
C ARG A 37 -9.60 0.65 1.12
N GLU A 38 -10.49 1.48 1.67
CA GLU A 38 -10.67 2.87 1.21
C GLU A 38 -9.47 3.75 1.56
N LEU A 39 -8.85 3.52 2.72
CA LEU A 39 -7.62 4.21 3.14
C LEU A 39 -6.38 3.80 2.34
N SER A 40 -6.36 2.59 1.78
CA SER A 40 -5.27 2.04 0.96
C SER A 40 -5.52 2.19 -0.55
N GLY A 41 -6.65 2.77 -0.95
CA GLY A 41 -6.98 2.98 -2.36
C GLY A 41 -6.04 3.99 -2.98
N ASN A 42 -5.20 3.55 -3.92
CA ASN A 42 -4.51 4.48 -4.82
C ASN A 42 -5.55 5.40 -5.46
N PRO A 43 -5.32 6.73 -5.50
CA PRO A 43 -6.25 7.65 -6.12
C PRO A 43 -6.52 7.21 -7.56
N ILE A 44 -7.80 7.16 -7.94
CA ILE A 44 -8.17 6.87 -9.33
C ILE A 44 -7.77 8.08 -10.15
N ILE A 45 -6.68 7.96 -10.90
CA ILE A 45 -6.21 8.99 -11.83
C ILE A 45 -7.11 8.96 -13.07
N LYS A 46 -7.90 10.00 -13.26
CA LYS A 46 -8.80 10.18 -14.39
C LYS A 46 -8.28 11.17 -15.42
N SER A 47 -7.40 12.06 -14.99
CA SER A 47 -6.80 13.12 -15.82
C SER A 47 -5.36 13.38 -15.40
N GLN A 48 -4.61 14.11 -16.21
CA GLN A 48 -3.25 14.56 -15.87
C GLN A 48 -3.22 15.47 -14.63
N ASP A 49 -4.31 16.17 -14.36
CA ASP A 49 -4.42 17.09 -13.22
C ASP A 49 -4.58 16.34 -11.88
N ASP A 50 -5.03 15.09 -11.94
CA ASP A 50 -5.18 14.23 -10.77
C ASP A 50 -3.84 13.62 -10.31
N VAL A 51 -2.78 13.70 -11.13
CA VAL A 51 -1.47 13.16 -10.78
C VAL A 51 -0.80 14.05 -9.71
N PRO A 52 -0.49 13.50 -8.53
CA PRO A 52 0.20 14.26 -7.49
C PRO A 52 1.55 14.76 -7.98
N ARG A 53 1.84 16.05 -7.75
CA ARG A 53 3.13 16.65 -8.08
C ARG A 53 3.90 16.91 -6.79
N LEU A 54 5.18 16.55 -6.80
CA LEU A 54 6.09 16.78 -5.69
C LEU A 54 7.05 17.94 -6.02
N SER A 55 7.42 18.68 -5.00
CA SER A 55 8.56 19.60 -5.13
C SER A 55 9.87 18.80 -5.23
N VAL A 56 10.90 19.43 -5.77
CA VAL A 56 12.24 18.84 -5.88
C VAL A 56 12.77 18.42 -4.50
N GLN A 57 12.52 19.23 -3.46
CA GLN A 57 12.95 18.94 -2.10
C GLN A 57 12.27 17.69 -1.51
N GLU A 58 10.96 17.55 -1.71
CA GLU A 58 10.22 16.38 -1.24
C GLU A 58 10.67 15.12 -1.95
N ALA A 59 10.84 15.17 -3.28
CA ALA A 59 11.35 14.06 -4.08
C ALA A 59 12.76 13.65 -3.63
N TYR A 60 13.66 14.61 -3.46
CA TYR A 60 15.02 14.38 -2.99
C TYR A 60 15.05 13.72 -1.61
N GLN A 61 14.24 14.19 -0.68
CA GLN A 61 14.17 13.60 0.66
C GLN A 61 13.61 12.18 0.64
N ALA A 62 12.55 11.93 -0.14
CA ALA A 62 11.96 10.59 -0.25
C ALA A 62 12.94 9.56 -0.81
N VAL A 63 13.71 9.94 -1.85
CA VAL A 63 14.73 9.08 -2.46
C VAL A 63 15.91 8.87 -1.50
N ARG A 64 16.41 9.92 -0.86
CA ARG A 64 17.51 9.83 0.10
C ARG A 64 17.17 8.95 1.29
N ASP A 65 15.93 9.01 1.77
CA ASP A 65 15.44 8.21 2.91
C ASP A 65 15.12 6.75 2.50
N GLY A 66 15.32 6.38 1.23
CA GLY A 66 15.03 5.04 0.70
C GLY A 66 13.53 4.72 0.61
N LYS A 67 12.65 5.74 0.67
CA LYS A 67 11.19 5.57 0.61
C LYS A 67 10.67 5.50 -0.81
N ALA A 68 11.40 6.10 -1.76
CA ALA A 68 10.99 6.17 -3.16
C ALA A 68 12.17 5.89 -4.11
N VAL A 69 11.84 5.41 -5.31
CA VAL A 69 12.77 5.25 -6.43
C VAL A 69 12.49 6.35 -7.45
N LEU A 70 13.54 7.06 -7.87
CA LEU A 70 13.44 8.09 -8.91
C LEU A 70 13.50 7.43 -10.29
N VAL A 71 12.56 7.77 -11.17
CA VAL A 71 12.41 7.17 -12.50
C VAL A 71 12.50 8.24 -13.59
N ASP A 72 13.48 8.09 -14.46
CA ASP A 72 13.60 8.90 -15.68
C ASP A 72 12.79 8.24 -16.81
N THR A 73 11.78 8.94 -17.31
CA THR A 73 10.89 8.41 -18.36
C THR A 73 11.32 8.81 -19.78
N ARG A 74 12.46 9.48 -19.91
CA ARG A 74 13.05 9.85 -21.22
C ARG A 74 13.68 8.65 -21.91
N SER A 75 14.10 8.84 -23.18
CA SER A 75 14.78 7.78 -23.92
C SER A 75 16.09 7.33 -23.26
N ALA A 76 16.55 6.12 -23.60
CA ALA A 76 17.80 5.58 -23.07
C ALA A 76 19.01 6.46 -23.43
N GLU A 77 19.01 7.09 -24.60
CA GLU A 77 20.07 8.00 -25.03
C GLU A 77 20.13 9.27 -24.17
N GLN A 78 18.97 9.86 -23.86
CA GLN A 78 18.89 11.04 -23.00
C GLN A 78 19.32 10.71 -21.58
N PHE A 79 18.88 9.54 -21.06
CA PHE A 79 19.32 9.05 -19.77
C PHE A 79 20.83 8.83 -19.72
N ALA A 80 21.42 8.18 -20.74
CA ALA A 80 22.86 7.93 -20.80
C ALA A 80 23.67 9.22 -20.89
N ALA A 81 23.14 10.25 -21.56
CA ALA A 81 23.81 11.55 -21.66
C ALA A 81 23.83 12.29 -20.32
N GLN A 82 22.72 12.33 -19.62
CA GLN A 82 22.60 12.99 -18.31
C GLN A 82 21.31 12.55 -17.60
N HIS A 83 21.40 12.15 -16.33
CA HIS A 83 20.27 11.82 -15.49
C HIS A 83 20.50 12.21 -14.02
N ALA A 84 19.44 12.21 -13.23
CA ALA A 84 19.54 12.45 -11.79
C ALA A 84 20.21 11.27 -11.09
N SER A 85 21.11 11.55 -10.16
CA SER A 85 21.85 10.53 -9.43
C SER A 85 20.92 9.53 -8.74
N GLY A 86 21.14 8.24 -8.98
CA GLY A 86 20.33 7.16 -8.41
C GLY A 86 19.01 6.90 -9.13
N ALA A 87 18.69 7.61 -10.20
CA ALA A 87 17.52 7.34 -11.01
C ALA A 87 17.67 6.06 -11.82
N ILE A 88 16.57 5.34 -12.02
CA ILE A 88 16.47 4.26 -13.00
C ILE A 88 15.82 4.80 -14.29
N ASN A 89 16.15 4.21 -15.42
CA ASN A 89 15.52 4.58 -16.70
C ASN A 89 14.34 3.66 -17.02
N LEU A 90 13.19 4.25 -17.26
CA LEU A 90 11.99 3.56 -17.70
C LEU A 90 11.30 4.38 -18.80
N PRO A 91 11.77 4.29 -20.04
CA PRO A 91 11.22 5.05 -21.16
C PRO A 91 9.71 4.77 -21.34
N VAL A 92 8.97 5.84 -21.66
CA VAL A 92 7.51 5.73 -21.89
C VAL A 92 7.18 4.70 -22.96
N ASP A 93 7.98 4.62 -24.02
CA ASP A 93 7.77 3.69 -25.14
C ASP A 93 7.92 2.21 -24.76
N SER A 94 8.60 1.93 -23.67
CA SER A 94 8.78 0.55 -23.15
C SER A 94 8.03 0.28 -21.84
N LEU A 95 7.18 1.22 -21.42
CA LEU A 95 6.50 1.16 -20.13
C LEU A 95 5.64 -0.11 -20.01
N GLU A 96 4.83 -0.45 -21.01
CA GLU A 96 3.93 -1.61 -20.97
C GLU A 96 4.67 -2.94 -20.75
N THR A 97 5.86 -3.07 -21.38
CA THR A 97 6.69 -4.28 -21.24
C THR A 97 7.42 -4.36 -19.90
N ASN A 98 7.73 -3.23 -19.31
CA ASN A 98 8.55 -3.16 -18.10
C ASN A 98 7.74 -2.97 -16.81
N LEU A 99 6.44 -2.65 -16.90
CA LEU A 99 5.59 -2.50 -15.71
C LEU A 99 5.57 -3.75 -14.82
N ALA A 100 5.58 -4.93 -15.42
CA ALA A 100 5.56 -6.19 -14.66
C ALA A 100 6.85 -6.44 -13.84
N ALA A 101 7.93 -5.73 -14.13
CA ALA A 101 9.20 -5.81 -13.40
C ALA A 101 9.27 -4.84 -12.21
N LEU A 102 8.30 -3.93 -12.09
CA LEU A 102 8.23 -2.98 -10.98
C LEU A 102 7.56 -3.63 -9.76
N ASP A 103 8.09 -3.33 -8.59
CA ASP A 103 7.48 -3.74 -7.33
C ASP A 103 6.21 -2.90 -7.06
N PRO A 104 5.01 -3.50 -6.97
CA PRO A 104 3.78 -2.76 -6.74
C PRO A 104 3.71 -2.07 -5.37
N ASP A 105 4.50 -2.51 -4.39
CA ASP A 105 4.55 -1.92 -3.05
C ASP A 105 5.60 -0.80 -2.94
N GLN A 106 6.38 -0.57 -4.01
CA GLN A 106 7.40 0.48 -4.06
C GLN A 106 6.83 1.79 -4.57
N TRP A 107 7.16 2.89 -3.91
CA TRP A 107 6.83 4.23 -4.39
C TRP A 107 7.81 4.69 -5.48
N TYR A 108 7.28 5.05 -6.65
CA TYR A 108 8.05 5.56 -7.78
C TYR A 108 7.71 7.03 -8.02
N ILE A 109 8.75 7.85 -8.15
CA ILE A 109 8.66 9.26 -8.52
C ILE A 109 9.19 9.42 -9.93
N THR A 110 8.32 9.75 -10.87
CA THR A 110 8.72 9.94 -12.28
C THR A 110 9.10 11.38 -12.56
N TYR A 111 10.08 11.58 -13.44
CA TYR A 111 10.42 12.89 -13.99
C TYR A 111 10.73 12.79 -15.48
N CYS A 112 10.48 13.89 -16.20
CA CYS A 112 10.96 14.14 -17.56
C CYS A 112 11.30 15.64 -17.69
N THR A 113 12.31 15.99 -18.46
CA THR A 113 12.74 17.37 -18.72
C THR A 113 12.91 17.60 -20.20
#